data_9bdfb1ab865dbbfca255c9505aec8abf
#
_entry.id   9bdfb1ab865dbbfca255c9505aec8abf
#
_cell.length_a   1.000
_cell.length_b   1.000
_cell.length_c   1.000
_cell.angle_alpha   90.00
_cell.angle_beta   90.00
_cell.angle_gamma   90.00
#
_symmetry.space_group_name_H-M   'P 1'
#
loop_
_entity.id
_entity.type
_entity.pdbx_description
1 polymer ?
#
loop_
_entity_poly.entity_id
_entity_poly.type
_entity_poly.pdbx_seq_one_letter_code
_entity_poly.pdbx_strand_id
1 'polypeptide(L)'
;DGRLRLYRVHNPQMPSRMDYFKAAKKLLYINESLSEISYYDYMVIPMGFRRDVLSSLCKMIGEKHWSGNWKIALMNTYRFSENYLYALYTSYIADKNMQKHFIVNNRTFLTLEYMNFFSEEAVRSKVIEILSNSEIQGITFQKKGSKYRDVRSLVSFSFIKQLVYEYWGRE
;
A
#
# COMPACT_ATOMS: atom_id res chain seq x y z
N ASP A 1 14.31 -7.16 15.77
CA ASP A 1 13.72 -8.49 15.87
C ASP A 1 13.50 -9.20 14.51
N GLY A 2 13.90 -8.59 13.40
CA GLY A 2 13.81 -9.15 12.05
C GLY A 2 12.38 -9.22 11.47
N ARG A 3 11.38 -8.65 12.16
CA ARG A 3 10.02 -8.58 11.65
C ARG A 3 9.84 -7.37 10.74
N LEU A 4 9.10 -7.55 9.63
CA LEU A 4 8.69 -6.44 8.78
C LEU A 4 7.48 -5.71 9.38
N ARG A 5 7.41 -4.41 9.14
CA ARG A 5 6.25 -3.61 9.49
C ARG A 5 5.17 -3.76 8.41
N LEU A 6 3.98 -4.13 8.83
CA LEU A 6 2.79 -4.14 7.98
C LEU A 6 1.93 -2.93 8.35
N TYR A 7 1.96 -1.92 7.51
CA TYR A 7 1.19 -0.70 7.73
C TYR A 7 -0.26 -0.87 7.29
N ARG A 8 -1.17 -0.38 8.10
CA ARG A 8 -2.59 -0.32 7.76
C ARG A 8 -3.22 0.95 8.32
N VAL A 9 -4.24 1.43 7.65
CA VAL A 9 -5.03 2.59 8.10
C VAL A 9 -6.50 2.19 8.15
N HIS A 10 -7.14 2.40 9.28
CA HIS A 10 -8.59 2.20 9.38
C HIS A 10 -9.29 3.25 8.52
N ASN A 11 -10.03 2.81 7.51
CA ASN A 11 -10.75 3.70 6.62
C ASN A 11 -12.11 3.09 6.22
N PRO A 12 -13.15 3.31 7.02
CA PRO A 12 -14.48 2.74 6.79
C PRO A 12 -15.18 3.31 5.54
N GLN A 13 -14.67 4.38 4.96
CA GLN A 13 -15.34 5.13 3.89
C GLN A 13 -14.67 5.00 2.50
N MET A 14 -13.89 3.93 2.23
CA MET A 14 -13.25 3.77 0.92
C MET A 14 -13.98 2.79 -0.02
N PRO A 15 -15.09 3.21 -0.66
CA PRO A 15 -15.81 2.36 -1.63
C PRO A 15 -14.90 1.91 -2.79
N SER A 16 -13.97 2.78 -3.24
CA SER A 16 -13.09 2.52 -4.38
C SER A 16 -12.09 1.38 -4.18
N ARG A 17 -11.77 1.04 -2.92
CA ARG A 17 -10.82 -0.05 -2.59
C ARG A 17 -11.51 -1.32 -2.10
N MET A 18 -12.81 -1.28 -1.94
CA MET A 18 -13.60 -2.43 -1.50
C MET A 18 -13.49 -3.61 -2.47
N ASP A 19 -13.38 -3.33 -3.76
CA ASP A 19 -13.24 -4.39 -4.77
C ASP A 19 -11.94 -5.17 -4.60
N TYR A 20 -10.82 -4.49 -4.28
CA TYR A 20 -9.54 -5.15 -3.99
C TYR A 20 -9.63 -6.03 -2.74
N PHE A 21 -10.28 -5.52 -1.71
CA PHE A 21 -10.50 -6.25 -0.47
C PHE A 21 -11.36 -7.51 -0.71
N LYS A 22 -12.49 -7.38 -1.42
CA LYS A 22 -13.35 -8.50 -1.79
C LYS A 22 -12.62 -9.54 -2.65
N ALA A 23 -11.83 -9.08 -3.63
CA ALA A 23 -11.04 -9.96 -4.48
C ALA A 23 -10.01 -10.75 -3.67
N ALA A 24 -9.30 -10.10 -2.76
CA ALA A 24 -8.34 -10.75 -1.89
C ALA A 24 -9.03 -11.77 -0.96
N LYS A 25 -10.16 -11.43 -0.34
CA LYS A 25 -10.95 -12.38 0.46
C LYS A 25 -11.34 -13.62 -0.34
N LYS A 26 -11.84 -13.42 -1.56
CA LYS A 26 -12.24 -14.53 -2.45
C LYS A 26 -11.06 -15.44 -2.78
N LEU A 27 -9.92 -14.88 -3.15
CA LEU A 27 -8.69 -15.62 -3.45
C LEU A 27 -8.17 -16.41 -2.25
N LEU A 28 -8.35 -15.86 -1.04
CA LEU A 28 -7.90 -16.47 0.20
C LEU A 28 -8.94 -17.41 0.82
N TYR A 29 -10.13 -17.53 0.22
CA TYR A 29 -11.23 -18.31 0.77
C TYR A 29 -11.63 -17.93 2.21
N ILE A 30 -11.57 -16.65 2.51
CA ILE A 30 -11.99 -16.11 3.81
C ILE A 30 -13.51 -15.93 3.80
N ASN A 31 -14.23 -16.77 4.57
CA ASN A 31 -15.69 -16.80 4.60
C ASN A 31 -16.33 -15.89 5.67
N GLU A 32 -15.52 -15.28 6.53
CA GLU A 32 -16.01 -14.37 7.56
C GLU A 32 -16.80 -13.21 6.97
N SER A 33 -17.82 -12.75 7.70
CA SER A 33 -18.61 -11.61 7.24
C SER A 33 -17.76 -10.36 7.14
N LEU A 34 -18.12 -9.44 6.23
CA LEU A 34 -17.39 -8.18 6.06
C LEU A 34 -17.47 -7.29 7.31
N SER A 35 -18.50 -7.48 8.15
CA SER A 35 -18.68 -6.75 9.40
C SER A 35 -17.70 -7.17 10.50
N GLU A 36 -17.15 -8.37 10.43
CA GLU A 36 -16.20 -8.90 11.42
C GLU A 36 -14.75 -8.52 11.10
N ILE A 37 -14.49 -8.19 9.83
CA ILE A 37 -13.17 -7.76 9.39
C ILE A 37 -13.16 -6.24 9.32
N SER A 38 -12.43 -5.60 10.21
CA SER A 38 -12.23 -4.15 10.17
C SER A 38 -11.69 -3.70 8.83
N TYR A 39 -12.32 -2.68 8.26
CA TYR A 39 -11.91 -2.11 6.98
C TYR A 39 -10.57 -1.37 7.13
N TYR A 40 -9.50 -2.06 6.85
CA TYR A 40 -8.18 -1.47 6.81
C TYR A 40 -7.71 -1.23 5.39
N ASP A 41 -7.14 -0.06 5.16
CA ASP A 41 -6.42 0.22 3.94
C ASP A 41 -4.97 -0.26 4.08
N TYR A 42 -4.59 -1.21 3.24
CA TYR A 42 -3.24 -1.75 3.16
C TYR A 42 -2.43 -1.20 1.98
N MET A 43 -3.00 -0.29 1.19
CA MET A 43 -2.28 0.37 0.10
C MET A 43 -1.40 1.52 0.63
N VAL A 44 -0.67 1.24 1.69
CA VAL A 44 0.28 2.17 2.30
C VAL A 44 1.67 1.84 1.81
N ILE A 45 2.36 2.82 1.26
CA ILE A 45 3.73 2.70 0.74
C ILE A 45 4.69 3.22 1.84
N PRO A 46 5.84 2.58 2.02
CA PRO A 46 6.31 1.35 1.40
C PRO A 46 5.75 0.09 2.07
N MET A 47 5.50 -0.95 1.27
CA MET A 47 5.11 -2.25 1.78
C MET A 47 6.22 -3.26 1.51
N GLY A 48 6.74 -3.86 2.57
CA GLY A 48 7.72 -4.94 2.46
C GLY A 48 7.03 -6.30 2.33
N PHE A 49 7.51 -7.13 1.41
CA PHE A 49 7.06 -8.50 1.23
C PHE A 49 8.16 -9.47 1.64
N ARG A 50 7.83 -10.44 2.48
CA ARG A 50 8.75 -11.53 2.80
C ARG A 50 8.60 -12.65 1.78
N ARG A 51 9.72 -13.13 1.25
CA ARG A 51 9.75 -14.19 0.23
C ARG A 51 9.11 -15.50 0.71
N ASP A 52 9.40 -15.91 1.94
CA ASP A 52 8.84 -17.12 2.54
C ASP A 52 7.30 -17.04 2.68
N VAL A 53 6.79 -15.90 3.09
CA VAL A 53 5.34 -15.64 3.21
C VAL A 53 4.68 -15.61 1.84
N LEU A 54 5.29 -14.93 0.85
CA LEU A 54 4.78 -14.91 -0.54
C LEU A 54 4.75 -16.33 -1.14
N SER A 55 5.78 -17.12 -0.90
CA SER A 55 5.83 -18.51 -1.39
C SER A 55 4.70 -19.34 -0.80
N SER A 56 4.43 -19.21 0.49
CA SER A 56 3.34 -19.91 1.17
C SER A 56 1.97 -19.43 0.69
N LEU A 57 1.81 -18.14 0.48
CA LEU A 57 0.59 -17.54 -0.10
C LEU A 57 0.32 -18.10 -1.50
N CYS A 58 1.32 -18.07 -2.39
CA CYS A 58 1.19 -18.60 -3.76
C CYS A 58 0.84 -20.10 -3.76
N LYS A 59 1.51 -20.88 -2.90
CA LYS A 59 1.23 -22.29 -2.73
C LYS A 59 -0.22 -22.53 -2.30
N MET A 60 -0.68 -21.84 -1.26
CA MET A 60 -2.05 -21.97 -0.74
C MET A 60 -3.10 -21.60 -1.82
N ILE A 61 -2.90 -20.51 -2.56
CA ILE A 61 -3.81 -20.13 -3.63
C ILE A 61 -3.84 -21.22 -4.72
N GLY A 62 -2.68 -21.73 -5.12
CA GLY A 62 -2.59 -22.81 -6.11
C GLY A 62 -3.31 -24.08 -5.67
N GLU A 63 -3.10 -24.50 -4.42
CA GLU A 63 -3.74 -25.71 -3.88
C GLU A 63 -5.27 -25.61 -3.79
N LYS A 64 -5.78 -24.40 -3.49
CA LYS A 64 -7.22 -24.18 -3.36
C LYS A 64 -7.94 -23.86 -4.68
N HIS A 65 -7.21 -23.37 -5.68
CA HIS A 65 -7.81 -23.04 -6.96
C HIS A 65 -7.97 -24.27 -7.85
N TRP A 66 -9.07 -24.35 -8.57
CA TRP A 66 -9.41 -25.50 -9.43
C TRP A 66 -8.33 -25.87 -10.46
N SER A 67 -7.54 -24.89 -10.93
CA SER A 67 -6.46 -25.12 -11.90
C SER A 67 -5.16 -25.64 -11.26
N GLY A 68 -5.05 -25.70 -9.93
CA GLY A 68 -3.80 -26.02 -9.25
C GLY A 68 -2.69 -24.96 -9.43
N ASN A 69 -3.01 -23.80 -10.00
CA ASN A 69 -2.02 -22.80 -10.40
C ASN A 69 -2.40 -21.40 -9.91
N TRP A 70 -1.58 -20.86 -9.00
CA TRP A 70 -1.83 -19.54 -8.42
C TRP A 70 -1.79 -18.41 -9.46
N LYS A 71 -0.97 -18.51 -10.53
CA LYS A 71 -0.90 -17.50 -11.59
C LYS A 71 -2.22 -17.41 -12.34
N ILE A 72 -2.81 -18.56 -12.67
CA ILE A 72 -4.13 -18.62 -13.31
C ILE A 72 -5.20 -18.06 -12.38
N ALA A 73 -5.14 -18.37 -11.08
CA ALA A 73 -6.06 -17.81 -10.10
C ALA A 73 -6.02 -16.29 -10.08
N LEU A 74 -4.82 -15.69 -10.07
CA LEU A 74 -4.65 -14.22 -10.10
C LEU A 74 -5.13 -13.62 -11.43
N MET A 75 -4.78 -14.24 -12.58
CA MET A 75 -5.20 -13.75 -13.90
C MET A 75 -6.72 -13.76 -14.07
N ASN A 76 -7.42 -14.70 -13.44
CA ASN A 76 -8.88 -14.80 -13.47
C ASN A 76 -9.57 -13.92 -12.43
N THR A 77 -8.80 -13.19 -11.61
CA THR A 77 -9.36 -12.34 -10.57
C THR A 77 -9.35 -10.89 -11.00
N TYR A 78 -10.55 -10.34 -11.17
CA TYR A 78 -10.70 -8.91 -11.50
C TYR A 78 -10.36 -8.03 -10.29
N ARG A 79 -9.55 -7.00 -10.52
CA ARG A 79 -9.19 -5.98 -9.51
C ARG A 79 -8.58 -6.56 -8.22
N PHE A 80 -7.63 -7.47 -8.30
CA PHE A 80 -6.85 -7.81 -7.11
C PHE A 80 -5.72 -6.79 -6.87
N SER A 81 -5.30 -6.70 -5.61
CA SER A 81 -4.10 -5.96 -5.20
C SER A 81 -3.23 -6.89 -4.37
N GLU A 82 -1.96 -6.93 -4.71
CA GLU A 82 -0.95 -7.69 -3.98
C GLU A 82 -0.85 -7.24 -2.52
N ASN A 83 -0.99 -5.95 -2.25
CA ASN A 83 -0.95 -5.40 -0.90
C ASN A 83 -2.08 -5.96 -0.03
N TYR A 84 -3.33 -5.93 -0.53
CA TYR A 84 -4.46 -6.49 0.18
C TYR A 84 -4.37 -7.99 0.33
N LEU A 85 -3.94 -8.68 -0.72
CA LEU A 85 -3.81 -10.13 -0.71
C LEU A 85 -2.78 -10.59 0.33
N TYR A 86 -1.61 -9.99 0.32
CA TYR A 86 -0.54 -10.29 1.27
C TYR A 86 -0.94 -9.93 2.71
N ALA A 87 -1.52 -8.76 2.90
CA ALA A 87 -1.90 -8.29 4.22
C ALA A 87 -3.01 -9.14 4.85
N LEU A 88 -4.04 -9.51 4.10
CA LEU A 88 -5.09 -10.41 4.59
C LEU A 88 -4.54 -11.82 4.85
N TYR A 89 -3.66 -12.32 3.99
CA TYR A 89 -3.02 -13.61 4.22
C TYR A 89 -2.24 -13.61 5.54
N THR A 90 -1.40 -12.62 5.77
CA THR A 90 -0.58 -12.52 6.99
C THR A 90 -1.42 -12.30 8.25
N SER A 91 -2.54 -11.60 8.13
CA SER A 91 -3.38 -11.25 9.28
C SER A 91 -4.34 -12.36 9.70
N TYR A 92 -4.82 -13.18 8.75
CA TYR A 92 -5.93 -14.10 9.00
C TYR A 92 -5.61 -15.58 8.72
N ILE A 93 -4.59 -15.88 7.91
CA ILE A 93 -4.36 -17.26 7.45
C ILE A 93 -2.97 -17.76 7.86
N ALA A 94 -1.94 -16.91 7.73
CA ALA A 94 -0.58 -17.34 8.06
C ALA A 94 -0.51 -17.84 9.51
N ASP A 95 0.13 -18.97 9.70
CA ASP A 95 0.37 -19.53 11.03
C ASP A 95 0.98 -18.45 11.94
N LYS A 96 0.54 -18.41 13.19
CA LYS A 96 1.07 -17.47 14.21
C LYS A 96 2.59 -17.52 14.31
N ASN A 97 3.20 -18.67 14.07
CA ASN A 97 4.65 -18.82 13.97
C ASN A 97 5.27 -18.16 12.73
N MET A 98 4.49 -17.92 11.69
CA MET A 98 4.88 -17.17 10.48
C MET A 98 4.54 -15.68 10.57
N GLN A 99 3.91 -15.21 11.64
CA GLN A 99 3.63 -13.79 11.87
C GLN A 99 4.93 -13.01 12.15
N LYS A 100 5.78 -12.96 11.13
CA LYS A 100 7.03 -12.19 11.13
C LYS A 100 6.79 -10.72 10.78
N HIS A 101 5.55 -10.27 11.02
CA HIS A 101 5.14 -8.90 10.82
C HIS A 101 4.54 -8.37 12.11
N PHE A 102 4.79 -7.11 12.41
CA PHE A 102 3.98 -6.41 13.38
C PHE A 102 3.16 -5.32 12.67
N ILE A 103 1.93 -5.18 13.10
CA ILE A 103 0.98 -4.29 12.48
C ILE A 103 1.18 -2.90 13.05
N VAL A 104 1.30 -1.92 12.15
CA VAL A 104 1.38 -0.51 12.49
C VAL A 104 0.10 0.17 12.00
N ASN A 105 -0.67 0.71 12.94
CA ASN A 105 -1.99 1.30 12.65
C ASN A 105 -1.91 2.77 12.19
N ASN A 106 -0.72 3.34 12.06
CA ASN A 106 -0.50 4.73 11.68
C ASN A 106 0.14 4.87 10.32
N ARG A 107 -0.13 5.97 9.64
CA ARG A 107 0.61 6.38 8.46
C ARG A 107 1.93 7.00 8.88
N THR A 108 2.99 6.22 8.87
CA THR A 108 4.35 6.75 9.05
C THR A 108 4.97 7.22 7.74
N PHE A 109 4.33 6.91 6.62
CA PHE A 109 4.71 7.39 5.29
C PHE A 109 3.52 8.06 4.63
N LEU A 110 3.73 9.22 4.04
CA LEU A 110 2.74 9.94 3.27
C LEU A 110 3.07 9.94 1.79
N THR A 111 2.04 9.83 0.96
CA THR A 111 2.18 10.00 -0.49
C THR A 111 1.77 11.41 -0.85
N LEU A 112 2.69 12.16 -1.45
CA LEU A 112 2.45 13.49 -1.97
C LEU A 112 2.26 13.39 -3.50
N GLU A 113 1.05 13.65 -3.96
CA GLU A 113 0.74 13.75 -5.38
C GLU A 113 1.09 15.16 -5.87
N TYR A 114 2.34 15.39 -6.25
CA TYR A 114 2.84 16.74 -6.56
C TYR A 114 2.19 17.39 -7.79
N MET A 115 1.54 16.61 -8.65
CA MET A 115 0.75 17.13 -9.78
C MET A 115 -0.51 17.89 -9.35
N ASN A 116 -0.94 17.75 -8.10
CA ASN A 116 -2.11 18.45 -7.56
C ASN A 116 -1.76 19.85 -7.02
N PHE A 117 -0.49 20.24 -7.07
CA PHE A 117 -0.05 21.54 -6.59
C PHE A 117 0.14 22.51 -7.74
N PHE A 118 -0.26 23.76 -7.53
CA PHE A 118 -0.18 24.83 -8.53
C PHE A 118 1.20 25.52 -8.58
N SER A 119 2.06 25.29 -7.57
CA SER A 119 3.40 25.85 -7.52
C SER A 119 4.39 24.98 -6.78
N GLU A 120 5.69 25.18 -7.07
CA GLU A 120 6.79 24.51 -6.35
C GLU A 120 6.83 24.93 -4.86
N GLU A 121 6.48 26.16 -4.57
CA GLU A 121 6.43 26.68 -3.21
C GLU A 121 5.32 26.00 -2.37
N ALA A 122 4.16 25.74 -2.96
CA ALA A 122 3.09 24.99 -2.30
C ALA A 122 3.52 23.54 -1.99
N VAL A 123 4.28 22.90 -2.86
CA VAL A 123 4.86 21.56 -2.59
C VAL A 123 5.87 21.65 -1.45
N ARG A 124 6.78 22.64 -1.48
CA ARG A 124 7.79 22.86 -0.43
C ARG A 124 7.15 23.08 0.92
N SER A 125 6.15 23.93 1.01
CA SER A 125 5.40 24.21 2.24
C SER A 125 4.74 22.95 2.79
N LYS A 126 4.15 22.13 1.90
CA LYS A 126 3.52 20.86 2.32
C LYS A 126 4.54 19.84 2.79
N VAL A 127 5.70 19.77 2.19
CA VAL A 127 6.80 18.90 2.64
C VAL A 127 7.27 19.31 4.02
N ILE A 128 7.47 20.61 4.26
CA ILE A 128 7.88 21.14 5.57
C ILE A 128 6.83 20.80 6.64
N GLU A 129 5.54 21.01 6.35
CA GLU A 129 4.44 20.66 7.24
C GLU A 129 4.49 19.15 7.61
N ILE A 130 4.68 18.28 6.61
CA ILE A 130 4.78 16.85 6.82
C ILE A 130 5.99 16.48 7.68
N LEU A 131 7.16 17.04 7.38
CA LEU A 131 8.40 16.79 8.11
C LEU A 131 8.39 17.31 9.54
N SER A 132 7.57 18.31 9.83
CA SER A 132 7.35 18.80 11.19
C SER A 132 6.57 17.82 12.07
N ASN A 133 5.95 16.81 11.48
CA ASN A 133 5.26 15.75 12.21
C ASN A 133 6.23 14.62 12.54
N SER A 134 6.59 14.47 13.80
CA SER A 134 7.55 13.46 14.29
C SER A 134 7.10 12.01 14.07
N GLU A 135 5.82 11.77 13.79
CA GLU A 135 5.30 10.44 13.47
C GLU A 135 5.58 10.03 12.02
N ILE A 136 5.89 10.98 11.14
CA ILE A 136 6.14 10.72 9.73
C ILE A 136 7.61 10.35 9.53
N GLN A 137 7.84 9.16 9.00
CA GLN A 137 9.18 8.61 8.74
C GLN A 137 9.63 8.80 7.29
N GLY A 138 8.72 9.19 6.40
CA GLY A 138 9.09 9.42 5.01
C GLY A 138 7.94 9.92 4.14
N ILE A 139 8.30 10.43 2.98
CA ILE A 139 7.37 10.93 1.97
C ILE A 139 7.63 10.22 0.65
N THR A 140 6.57 9.75 0.01
CA THR A 140 6.62 9.24 -1.36
C THR A 140 6.05 10.31 -2.29
N PHE A 141 6.82 10.72 -3.28
CA PHE A 141 6.35 11.62 -4.32
C PHE A 141 5.78 10.81 -5.48
N GLN A 142 4.51 11.03 -5.79
CA GLN A 142 3.83 10.33 -6.87
C GLN A 142 3.37 11.31 -7.95
N LYS A 143 3.75 11.00 -9.20
CA LYS A 143 3.16 11.63 -10.38
C LYS A 143 1.91 10.85 -10.74
N LYS A 144 0.75 11.34 -10.33
CA LYS A 144 -0.52 10.76 -10.76
C LYS A 144 -0.98 11.52 -11.99
N GLY A 145 -1.24 10.79 -13.08
CA GLY A 145 -1.81 11.39 -14.27
C GLY A 145 -3.17 12.02 -13.91
N SER A 146 -3.31 13.32 -14.09
CA SER A 146 -4.60 13.97 -13.93
C SER A 146 -5.53 13.43 -15.02
N LYS A 147 -6.80 13.19 -14.68
CA LYS A 147 -7.85 12.94 -15.68
C LYS A 147 -8.02 14.16 -16.62
N TYR A 148 -7.51 15.30 -16.23
CA TYR A 148 -7.47 16.55 -16.98
C TYR A 148 -6.09 16.66 -17.64
N ARG A 149 -5.99 16.22 -18.89
CA ARG A 149 -4.76 16.30 -19.71
C ARG A 149 -4.26 17.73 -19.96
N ASP A 150 -5.04 18.75 -19.61
CA ASP A 150 -4.78 20.13 -19.97
C ASP A 150 -4.09 20.99 -18.90
N VAL A 151 -3.95 20.48 -17.66
CA VAL A 151 -3.19 21.21 -16.65
C VAL A 151 -1.75 20.72 -16.69
N ARG A 152 -0.88 21.48 -17.36
CA ARG A 152 0.57 21.31 -17.24
C ARG A 152 0.92 21.49 -15.78
N SER A 153 1.46 20.45 -15.16
CA SER A 153 1.98 20.57 -13.80
C SER A 153 3.03 21.67 -13.79
N LEU A 154 2.83 22.66 -12.97
CA LEU A 154 3.81 23.72 -12.74
C LEU A 154 5.00 23.21 -11.93
N VAL A 155 4.88 22.01 -11.36
CA VAL A 155 5.93 21.39 -10.55
C VAL A 155 6.72 20.40 -11.39
N SER A 156 7.98 20.69 -11.58
CA SER A 156 8.88 19.86 -12.38
C SER A 156 9.43 18.67 -11.57
N PHE A 157 9.75 17.56 -12.27
CA PHE A 157 10.41 16.42 -11.62
C PHE A 157 11.82 16.78 -11.12
N SER A 158 12.52 17.73 -11.78
CA SER A 158 13.80 18.24 -11.34
C SER A 158 13.71 18.96 -9.99
N PHE A 159 12.65 19.75 -9.79
CA PHE A 159 12.39 20.37 -8.50
C PHE A 159 12.16 19.34 -7.39
N ILE A 160 11.39 18.28 -7.66
CA ILE A 160 11.19 17.21 -6.67
C ILE A 160 12.52 16.53 -6.31
N LYS A 161 13.38 16.26 -7.30
CA LYS A 161 14.74 15.76 -7.03
C LYS A 161 15.54 16.70 -6.15
N GLN A 162 15.55 17.99 -6.47
CA GLN A 162 16.25 19.00 -5.67
C GLN A 162 15.72 19.01 -4.24
N LEU A 163 14.41 18.99 -4.05
CA LEU A 163 13.77 18.97 -2.74
C LEU A 163 14.18 17.73 -1.92
N VAL A 164 14.25 16.55 -2.56
CA VAL A 164 14.73 15.33 -1.93
C VAL A 164 16.18 15.49 -1.48
N TYR A 165 17.06 16.06 -2.29
CA TYR A 165 18.45 16.32 -1.93
C TYR A 165 18.57 17.33 -0.76
N GLU A 166 17.76 18.36 -0.72
CA GLU A 166 17.79 19.37 0.35
C GLU A 166 17.47 18.78 1.72
N TYR A 167 16.54 17.82 1.79
CA TYR A 167 16.04 17.31 3.06
C TYR A 167 16.61 15.94 3.46
N TRP A 168 17.02 15.11 2.49
CA TRP A 168 17.49 13.74 2.76
C TRP A 168 18.85 13.40 2.14
N GLY A 169 19.41 14.23 1.28
CA GLY A 169 20.65 13.96 0.54
C GLY A 169 21.93 14.44 1.21
N ARG A 170 21.90 14.82 2.48
CA ARG A 170 23.07 15.24 3.24
C ARG A 170 23.56 14.12 4.16
N GLU A 171 24.05 13.06 3.59
CA GLU A 171 25.00 12.15 4.24
C GLU A 171 26.24 11.99 3.37
#